data_d7906c591972f5a7505ad51448f94e74
#
_entry.id   d7906c591972f5a7505ad51448f94e74
#
_cell.length_a   1.000
_cell.length_b   1.000
_cell.length_c   1.000
_cell.angle_alpha   90.00
_cell.angle_beta   90.00
_cell.angle_gamma   90.00
#
_symmetry.space_group_name_H-M   'P 1'
#
loop_
_entity.id
_entity.type
_entity.pdbx_description
1 polymer ?
#
loop_
_entity_poly.entity_id
_entity_poly.type
_entity_poly.pdbx_seq_one_letter_code
_entity_poly.pdbx_strand_id
1 'polypeptide(L)'
;VEDFNIVNADTLKNPAFIKGDKLQQFDLILANPPYSINQWDRDAFETDKYGRNFLGVPPQGRADYAFLQHIIKSLDPETGRCAILFPHGVLFRNEENEMREKLIKLDVVECIIGLAANLFYNSPMEACIMICRMKKRPERRGQILIINAVNEVERKNAQSSLKKEHIEHIANAYE
;
A
#
# COMPACT_ATOMS: atom_id res chain seq x y z
N VAL A 1 19.44 -13.60 -3.87
CA VAL A 1 19.05 -13.48 -2.45
C VAL A 1 19.46 -14.79 -1.80
N GLU A 2 20.48 -14.74 -0.93
CA GLU A 2 21.04 -15.95 -0.32
C GLU A 2 20.25 -16.38 0.92
N ASP A 3 19.63 -15.42 1.65
CA ASP A 3 18.79 -15.69 2.80
C ASP A 3 17.36 -15.18 2.57
N PHE A 4 16.38 -16.06 2.75
CA PHE A 4 14.97 -15.70 2.70
C PHE A 4 14.19 -16.41 3.82
N ASN A 5 13.13 -15.76 4.29
CA ASN A 5 12.23 -16.32 5.29
C ASN A 5 10.79 -16.18 4.76
N ILE A 6 10.13 -17.31 4.51
CA ILE A 6 8.74 -17.37 4.04
C ILE A 6 7.88 -17.90 5.19
N VAL A 7 6.90 -17.10 5.61
CA VAL A 7 5.98 -17.46 6.69
C VAL A 7 4.54 -17.37 6.19
N ASN A 8 3.79 -18.45 6.37
CA ASN A 8 2.34 -18.46 6.15
C ASN A 8 1.63 -18.06 7.44
N ALA A 9 1.03 -16.86 7.47
CA ALA A 9 0.33 -16.32 8.63
C ALA A 9 -0.76 -15.34 8.21
N ASP A 10 -1.73 -15.12 9.09
CA ASP A 10 -2.65 -13.99 9.02
C ASP A 10 -1.93 -12.74 9.54
N THR A 11 -1.49 -11.89 8.63
CA THR A 11 -0.70 -10.69 8.93
C THR A 11 -1.42 -9.70 9.85
N LEU A 12 -2.74 -9.58 9.73
CA LEU A 12 -3.50 -8.66 10.56
C LEU A 12 -3.73 -9.22 11.96
N LYS A 13 -4.03 -10.51 12.07
CA LYS A 13 -4.30 -11.15 13.35
C LYS A 13 -3.02 -11.49 14.11
N ASN A 14 -2.06 -12.13 13.44
CA ASN A 14 -0.83 -12.63 14.02
C ASN A 14 0.37 -12.31 13.12
N PRO A 15 0.89 -11.07 13.14
CA PRO A 15 2.03 -10.71 12.31
C PRO A 15 3.24 -11.59 12.66
N ALA A 16 3.85 -12.18 11.62
CA ALA A 16 4.94 -13.14 11.79
C ALA A 16 6.29 -12.49 12.07
N PHE A 17 6.52 -11.29 11.49
CA PHE A 17 7.79 -10.60 11.63
C PHE A 17 7.74 -9.65 12.81
N ILE A 18 8.19 -10.16 13.96
CA ILE A 18 8.27 -9.42 15.23
C ILE A 18 9.67 -9.51 15.82
N LYS A 19 10.09 -8.47 16.55
CA LYS A 19 11.33 -8.42 17.30
C LYS A 19 11.01 -8.00 18.75
N GLY A 20 11.02 -8.99 19.65
CA GLY A 20 10.51 -8.80 21.02
C GLY A 20 9.00 -8.55 21.01
N ASP A 21 8.58 -7.41 21.55
CA ASP A 21 7.19 -6.95 21.65
C ASP A 21 6.76 -5.99 20.53
N LYS A 22 7.63 -5.76 19.52
CA LYS A 22 7.43 -4.81 18.42
C LYS A 22 7.42 -5.51 17.06
N LEU A 23 6.81 -4.85 16.05
CA LEU A 23 6.98 -5.27 14.68
C LEU A 23 8.45 -5.12 14.26
N GLN A 24 8.94 -6.09 13.50
CA GLN A 24 10.23 -5.95 12.80
C GLN A 24 10.13 -4.82 11.78
N GLN A 25 11.20 -4.02 11.68
CA GLN A 25 11.27 -2.90 10.74
C GLN A 25 12.12 -3.26 9.52
N PHE A 26 11.75 -2.70 8.37
CA PHE A 26 12.36 -2.96 7.08
C PHE A 26 12.62 -1.65 6.33
N ASP A 27 13.71 -1.60 5.59
CA ASP A 27 14.05 -0.47 4.71
C ASP A 27 13.15 -0.41 3.46
N LEU A 28 12.70 -1.59 2.96
CA LEU A 28 11.86 -1.69 1.79
C LEU A 28 10.77 -2.75 1.98
N ILE A 29 9.52 -2.35 1.72
CA ILE A 29 8.40 -3.27 1.67
C ILE A 29 7.70 -3.14 0.30
N LEU A 30 7.57 -4.26 -0.40
CA LEU A 30 6.71 -4.38 -1.58
C LEU A 30 5.53 -5.26 -1.23
N ALA A 31 4.32 -4.77 -1.46
CA ALA A 31 3.11 -5.48 -1.03
C ALA A 31 2.01 -5.46 -2.08
N ASN A 32 1.37 -6.61 -2.23
CA ASN A 32 0.10 -6.77 -2.91
C ASN A 32 -0.87 -7.47 -1.94
N PRO A 33 -1.44 -6.74 -0.98
CA PRO A 33 -2.35 -7.31 -0.01
C PRO A 33 -3.66 -7.75 -0.68
N PRO A 34 -4.42 -8.68 -0.07
CA PRO A 34 -5.74 -9.04 -0.56
C PRO A 34 -6.68 -7.83 -0.49
N TYR A 35 -7.43 -7.58 -1.59
CA TYR A 35 -8.25 -6.38 -1.70
C TYR A 35 -9.58 -6.53 -0.98
N SER A 36 -9.95 -5.50 -0.19
CA SER A 36 -11.30 -5.32 0.37
C SER A 36 -11.86 -6.59 1.02
N ILE A 37 -11.05 -7.29 1.81
CA ILE A 37 -11.53 -8.50 2.51
C ILE A 37 -12.64 -8.15 3.50
N ASN A 38 -13.71 -8.93 3.47
CA ASN A 38 -14.90 -8.72 4.28
C ASN A 38 -14.82 -9.35 5.67
N GLN A 39 -14.01 -10.41 5.79
CA GLN A 39 -13.85 -11.16 7.03
C GLN A 39 -12.43 -11.00 7.55
N TRP A 40 -12.26 -10.19 8.56
CA TRP A 40 -11.01 -9.98 9.28
C TRP A 40 -11.32 -9.58 10.72
N ASP A 41 -10.38 -9.78 11.63
CA ASP A 41 -10.56 -9.53 13.06
C ASP A 41 -10.43 -8.03 13.37
N ARG A 42 -11.50 -7.27 13.02
CA ARG A 42 -11.57 -5.83 13.23
C ARG A 42 -11.48 -5.44 14.69
N ASP A 43 -12.17 -6.19 15.55
CA ASP A 43 -12.24 -5.88 16.99
C ASP A 43 -10.88 -6.08 17.67
N ALA A 44 -10.13 -7.11 17.28
CA ALA A 44 -8.75 -7.27 17.73
C ALA A 44 -7.83 -6.16 17.23
N PHE A 45 -8.07 -5.62 16.04
CA PHE A 45 -7.30 -4.51 15.50
C PHE A 45 -7.58 -3.17 16.22
N GLU A 46 -8.77 -3.02 16.82
CA GLU A 46 -9.12 -1.83 17.60
C GLU A 46 -8.24 -1.70 18.87
N THR A 47 -7.83 -2.82 19.44
CA THR A 47 -6.94 -2.88 20.62
C THR A 47 -5.54 -3.42 20.28
N ASP A 48 -5.08 -3.15 19.06
CA ASP A 48 -3.84 -3.70 18.53
C ASP A 48 -2.62 -3.34 19.38
N LYS A 49 -1.94 -4.35 19.93
CA LYS A 49 -0.77 -4.19 20.80
C LYS A 49 0.44 -3.56 20.11
N TYR A 50 0.48 -3.58 18.78
CA TYR A 50 1.56 -2.96 18.00
C TYR A 50 1.25 -1.52 17.58
N GLY A 51 0.07 -0.99 17.95
CA GLY A 51 -0.36 0.36 17.62
C GLY A 51 -0.50 0.60 16.11
N ARG A 52 -0.99 -0.43 15.39
CA ARG A 52 -1.20 -0.33 13.93
C ARG A 52 -2.46 0.46 13.57
N ASN A 53 -3.33 0.74 14.52
CA ASN A 53 -4.57 1.50 14.33
C ASN A 53 -4.40 3.02 14.44
N PHE A 54 -3.23 3.55 14.15
CA PHE A 54 -2.88 4.98 14.34
C PHE A 54 -3.63 5.94 13.41
N LEU A 55 -4.15 5.47 12.29
CA LEU A 55 -5.06 6.26 11.43
C LEU A 55 -6.53 6.07 11.86
N GLY A 56 -6.83 5.00 12.57
CA GLY A 56 -8.16 4.56 12.96
C GLY A 56 -8.41 3.11 12.55
N VAL A 57 -9.60 2.60 12.90
CA VAL A 57 -10.00 1.22 12.59
C VAL A 57 -10.83 1.20 11.31
N PRO A 58 -10.36 0.53 10.24
CA PRO A 58 -11.11 0.48 8.98
C PRO A 58 -12.49 -0.20 9.14
N PRO A 59 -13.42 0.08 8.23
CA PRO A 59 -14.73 -0.60 8.21
C PRO A 59 -14.59 -2.12 8.08
N GLN A 60 -15.52 -2.90 8.62
CA GLN A 60 -15.49 -4.36 8.61
C GLN A 60 -15.29 -4.96 7.20
N GLY A 61 -15.92 -4.41 6.19
CA GLY A 61 -15.81 -4.88 4.81
C GLY A 61 -14.59 -4.37 4.03
N ARG A 62 -13.63 -3.72 4.67
CA ARG A 62 -12.55 -2.95 4.02
C ARG A 62 -11.26 -2.97 4.83
N ALA A 63 -10.47 -4.03 4.74
CA ALA A 63 -9.19 -4.14 5.47
C ALA A 63 -8.02 -3.40 4.80
N ASP A 64 -8.22 -2.71 3.67
CA ASP A 64 -7.14 -2.09 2.90
C ASP A 64 -6.27 -1.17 3.78
N TYR A 65 -6.90 -0.29 4.57
CA TYR A 65 -6.19 0.60 5.51
C TYR A 65 -5.60 -0.12 6.74
N ALA A 66 -6.05 -1.31 7.08
CA ALA A 66 -5.39 -2.12 8.12
C ALA A 66 -4.04 -2.63 7.61
N PHE A 67 -3.98 -3.13 6.36
CA PHE A 67 -2.72 -3.51 5.72
C PHE A 67 -1.79 -2.31 5.53
N LEU A 68 -2.30 -1.15 5.08
CA LEU A 68 -1.51 0.07 4.97
C LEU A 68 -0.84 0.45 6.29
N GLN A 69 -1.61 0.46 7.37
CA GLN A 69 -1.12 0.78 8.70
C GLN A 69 -0.09 -0.24 9.21
N HIS A 70 -0.33 -1.54 8.96
CA HIS A 70 0.65 -2.58 9.27
C HIS A 70 1.97 -2.35 8.52
N ILE A 71 1.91 -2.06 7.22
CA ILE A 71 3.10 -1.81 6.38
C ILE A 71 3.86 -0.59 6.89
N ILE A 72 3.17 0.55 7.11
CA ILE A 72 3.83 1.77 7.60
C ILE A 72 4.50 1.54 8.97
N LYS A 73 3.85 0.81 9.89
CA LYS A 73 4.42 0.45 11.19
C LYS A 73 5.60 -0.52 11.12
N SER A 74 5.72 -1.26 10.02
CA SER A 74 6.84 -2.15 9.75
C SER A 74 7.97 -1.49 8.94
N LEU A 75 7.86 -0.21 8.61
CA LEU A 75 8.94 0.53 7.96
C LEU A 75 9.92 1.08 8.99
N ASP A 76 11.22 1.04 8.64
CA ASP A 76 12.24 1.76 9.39
C ASP A 76 11.95 3.27 9.36
N PRO A 77 11.94 3.98 10.50
CA PRO A 77 11.54 5.40 10.56
C PRO A 77 12.50 6.34 9.84
N GLU A 78 13.75 5.91 9.57
CA GLU A 78 14.76 6.75 8.91
C GLU A 78 14.87 6.45 7.42
N THR A 79 14.87 5.17 7.04
CA THR A 79 15.19 4.72 5.68
C THR A 79 14.00 4.09 4.97
N GLY A 80 12.95 3.74 5.72
CA GLY A 80 11.83 2.92 5.25
C GLY A 80 11.04 3.54 4.12
N ARG A 81 10.77 2.71 3.12
CA ARG A 81 9.90 3.02 1.98
C ARG A 81 9.10 1.80 1.54
N CYS A 82 7.95 2.03 0.96
CA CYS A 82 7.15 0.94 0.41
C CYS A 82 6.48 1.30 -0.91
N ALA A 83 6.13 0.26 -1.67
CA ALA A 83 5.20 0.35 -2.77
C ALA A 83 4.09 -0.69 -2.54
N ILE A 84 2.85 -0.24 -2.54
CA ILE A 84 1.70 -1.06 -2.21
C ILE A 84 0.70 -0.98 -3.37
N LEU A 85 0.28 -2.13 -3.87
CA LEU A 85 -0.78 -2.22 -4.84
C LEU A 85 -2.14 -2.21 -4.13
N PHE A 86 -3.00 -1.26 -4.48
CA PHE A 86 -4.33 -1.10 -3.89
C PHE A 86 -5.41 -0.93 -4.95
N PRO A 87 -6.68 -1.26 -4.64
CA PRO A 87 -7.80 -0.84 -5.47
C PRO A 87 -7.94 0.68 -5.43
N HIS A 88 -8.30 1.31 -6.55
CA HIS A 88 -8.50 2.77 -6.64
C HIS A 88 -9.43 3.32 -5.54
N GLY A 89 -10.37 2.52 -5.07
CA GLY A 89 -11.30 2.90 -4.01
C GLY A 89 -10.66 3.47 -2.75
N VAL A 90 -9.44 3.05 -2.39
CA VAL A 90 -8.73 3.58 -1.20
C VAL A 90 -8.50 5.10 -1.28
N LEU A 91 -8.53 5.68 -2.50
CA LEU A 91 -8.28 7.09 -2.73
C LEU A 91 -9.50 7.98 -2.52
N PHE A 92 -10.73 7.44 -2.56
CA PHE A 92 -11.94 8.27 -2.58
C PHE A 92 -13.14 7.76 -1.78
N ARG A 93 -13.11 6.53 -1.21
CA ARG A 93 -14.24 6.03 -0.42
C ARG A 93 -14.50 6.91 0.79
N ASN A 94 -15.77 7.23 1.05
CA ASN A 94 -16.16 8.12 2.13
C ASN A 94 -15.89 7.54 3.52
N GLU A 95 -16.07 6.24 3.69
CA GLU A 95 -15.89 5.55 4.97
C GLU A 95 -14.45 5.62 5.50
N GLU A 96 -13.49 5.88 4.61
CA GLU A 96 -12.05 5.95 4.93
C GLU A 96 -11.53 7.41 4.91
N ASN A 97 -12.42 8.41 4.80
CA ASN A 97 -12.03 9.82 4.63
C ASN A 97 -11.13 10.33 5.77
N GLU A 98 -11.53 10.10 7.01
CA GLU A 98 -10.76 10.55 8.19
C GLU A 98 -9.37 9.89 8.24
N MET A 99 -9.27 8.62 7.84
CA MET A 99 -7.99 7.92 7.78
C MET A 99 -7.09 8.52 6.69
N ARG A 100 -7.66 8.87 5.52
CA ARG A 100 -6.90 9.55 4.45
C ARG A 100 -6.38 10.92 4.90
N GLU A 101 -7.21 11.71 5.58
CA GLU A 101 -6.76 13.00 6.13
C GLU A 101 -5.57 12.83 7.08
N LYS A 102 -5.66 11.88 8.00
CA LYS A 102 -4.56 11.57 8.93
C LYS A 102 -3.31 11.11 8.19
N LEU A 103 -3.48 10.24 7.18
CA LEU A 103 -2.39 9.73 6.35
C LEU A 103 -1.67 10.86 5.61
N ILE A 104 -2.42 11.80 5.00
CA ILE A 104 -1.87 12.95 4.30
C ILE A 104 -1.11 13.87 5.27
N LYS A 105 -1.65 14.10 6.47
CA LYS A 105 -1.00 14.92 7.51
C LYS A 105 0.31 14.32 8.02
N LEU A 106 0.50 13.01 7.92
CA LEU A 106 1.78 12.36 8.26
C LEU A 106 2.89 12.64 7.24
N ASP A 107 2.56 13.16 6.07
CA ASP A 107 3.48 13.45 4.95
C ASP A 107 4.35 12.26 4.52
N VAL A 108 3.86 11.03 4.66
CA VAL A 108 4.58 9.81 4.25
C VAL A 108 4.24 9.33 2.84
N VAL A 109 3.09 9.72 2.29
CA VAL A 109 2.71 9.36 0.91
C VAL A 109 3.51 10.20 -0.06
N GLU A 110 4.41 9.57 -0.84
CA GLU A 110 5.30 10.24 -1.79
C GLU A 110 4.71 10.29 -3.20
N CYS A 111 4.10 9.18 -3.65
CA CYS A 111 3.53 9.09 -4.99
C CYS A 111 2.31 8.17 -5.03
N ILE A 112 1.37 8.50 -5.91
CA ILE A 112 0.25 7.64 -6.31
C ILE A 112 0.33 7.44 -7.82
N ILE A 113 0.40 6.18 -8.27
CA ILE A 113 0.41 5.82 -9.68
C ILE A 113 -0.92 5.13 -10.01
N GLY A 114 -1.76 5.77 -10.79
CA GLY A 114 -3.01 5.19 -11.29
C GLY A 114 -2.74 4.27 -12.46
N LEU A 115 -3.16 3.00 -12.36
CA LEU A 115 -2.94 1.96 -13.36
C LEU A 115 -4.19 1.73 -14.21
N ALA A 116 -4.01 1.19 -15.42
CA ALA A 116 -5.10 0.77 -16.28
C ALA A 116 -5.91 -0.37 -15.70
N ALA A 117 -7.18 -0.47 -16.10
CA ALA A 117 -8.02 -1.63 -15.80
C ALA A 117 -7.53 -2.90 -16.52
N ASN A 118 -8.01 -4.07 -16.05
CA ASN A 118 -7.71 -5.39 -16.62
C ASN A 118 -6.23 -5.79 -16.64
N LEU A 119 -5.40 -5.24 -15.77
CA LEU A 119 -3.99 -5.65 -15.62
C LEU A 119 -3.84 -6.92 -14.78
N PHE A 120 -4.83 -7.25 -13.96
CA PHE A 120 -4.78 -8.39 -13.04
C PHE A 120 -5.64 -9.54 -13.55
N TYR A 121 -5.11 -10.77 -13.36
CA TYR A 121 -5.79 -11.97 -13.82
C TYR A 121 -7.21 -12.07 -13.23
N ASN A 122 -8.20 -12.30 -14.09
CA ASN A 122 -9.63 -12.40 -13.74
C ASN A 122 -10.21 -11.20 -12.95
N SER A 123 -9.60 -10.02 -13.06
CA SER A 123 -10.11 -8.83 -12.39
C SER A 123 -10.15 -7.63 -13.33
N PRO A 124 -11.34 -7.05 -13.59
CA PRO A 124 -11.46 -5.81 -14.36
C PRO A 124 -11.11 -4.58 -13.54
N MET A 125 -10.76 -4.77 -12.27
CA MET A 125 -10.59 -3.69 -11.31
C MET A 125 -9.43 -2.77 -11.69
N GLU A 126 -9.67 -1.48 -11.56
CA GLU A 126 -8.64 -0.46 -11.58
C GLU A 126 -7.87 -0.46 -10.25
N ALA A 127 -6.56 -0.37 -10.34
CA ALA A 127 -5.68 -0.33 -9.19
C ALA A 127 -4.76 0.88 -9.24
N CYS A 128 -4.17 1.18 -8.09
CA CYS A 128 -3.09 2.16 -7.98
C CYS A 128 -1.92 1.57 -7.20
N ILE A 129 -0.72 2.09 -7.48
CA ILE A 129 0.44 1.87 -6.61
C ILE A 129 0.58 3.09 -5.71
N MET A 130 0.52 2.87 -4.41
CA MET A 130 0.83 3.88 -3.40
C MET A 130 2.28 3.70 -2.96
N ILE A 131 3.10 4.73 -3.17
CA ILE A 131 4.48 4.76 -2.71
C ILE A 131 4.56 5.63 -1.47
N CYS A 132 5.05 5.06 -0.37
CA CYS A 132 5.30 5.79 0.86
C CYS A 132 6.80 5.78 1.19
N ARG A 133 7.23 6.86 1.84
CA ARG A 133 8.59 7.04 2.35
C ARG A 133 8.54 7.71 3.71
N MET A 134 9.16 7.11 4.72
CA MET A 134 9.13 7.61 6.09
C MET A 134 9.82 8.97 6.23
N LYS A 135 10.92 9.18 5.52
CA LYS A 135 11.58 10.49 5.39
C LYS A 135 11.68 10.89 3.92
N LYS A 136 10.74 11.72 3.49
CA LYS A 136 10.78 12.31 2.15
C LYS A 136 12.02 13.21 1.96
N ARG A 137 12.53 13.24 0.73
CA ARG A 137 13.54 14.23 0.33
C ARG A 137 12.99 15.65 0.54
N PRO A 138 13.83 16.65 0.88
CA PRO A 138 13.36 18.01 1.16
C PRO A 138 12.44 18.59 0.08
N GLU A 139 12.75 18.35 -1.19
CA GLU A 139 12.02 18.83 -2.36
C GLU A 139 10.64 18.15 -2.56
N ARG A 140 10.41 17.02 -1.89
CA ARG A 140 9.15 16.25 -1.96
C ARG A 140 8.27 16.42 -0.71
N ARG A 141 8.70 17.16 0.29
CA ARG A 141 7.94 17.37 1.53
C ARG A 141 6.69 18.20 1.27
N GLY A 142 5.59 17.83 1.93
CA GLY A 142 4.29 18.51 1.77
C GLY A 142 3.64 18.32 0.40
N GLN A 143 4.16 17.42 -0.45
CA GLN A 143 3.68 17.16 -1.79
C GLN A 143 3.43 15.69 -2.00
N ILE A 144 2.48 15.36 -2.87
CA ILE A 144 2.22 14.01 -3.37
C ILE A 144 2.27 14.07 -4.89
N LEU A 145 3.18 13.31 -5.50
CA LEU A 145 3.22 13.15 -6.95
C LEU A 145 2.06 12.24 -7.39
N ILE A 146 1.30 12.66 -8.40
CA ILE A 146 0.25 11.82 -8.98
C ILE A 146 0.62 11.53 -10.43
N ILE A 147 0.80 10.25 -10.75
CA ILE A 147 1.09 9.76 -12.09
C ILE A 147 -0.15 9.05 -12.62
N ASN A 148 -0.71 9.56 -13.72
CA ASN A 148 -1.81 8.90 -14.40
C ASN A 148 -1.26 8.00 -15.51
N ALA A 149 -1.11 6.72 -15.21
CA ALA A 149 -0.59 5.71 -16.12
C ALA A 149 -1.67 4.82 -16.76
N VAL A 150 -2.93 5.28 -16.82
CA VAL A 150 -4.05 4.47 -17.38
C VAL A 150 -3.91 4.20 -18.87
N ASN A 151 -3.08 4.96 -19.59
CA ASN A 151 -2.79 4.76 -20.99
C ASN A 151 -1.45 4.03 -21.24
N GLU A 152 -0.64 3.86 -20.20
CA GLU A 152 0.61 3.09 -20.24
C GLU A 152 0.32 1.60 -20.19
N VAL A 153 -0.27 1.06 -21.27
CA VAL A 153 -0.77 -0.32 -21.28
C VAL A 153 -0.98 -0.83 -22.72
N GLU A 154 -0.62 -2.08 -22.96
CA GLU A 154 -1.08 -2.81 -24.14
C GLU A 154 -2.44 -3.44 -23.85
N ARG A 155 -3.48 -2.97 -24.52
CA ARG A 155 -4.85 -3.49 -24.38
C ARG A 155 -5.04 -4.73 -25.24
N LYS A 156 -5.47 -5.85 -24.60
CA LYS A 156 -5.83 -7.11 -25.26
C LYS A 156 -7.25 -7.52 -24.85
N ASN A 157 -7.92 -8.33 -25.68
CA ASN A 157 -9.32 -8.69 -25.47
C ASN A 157 -9.64 -9.35 -24.11
N ALA A 158 -8.71 -10.15 -23.56
CA ALA A 158 -8.92 -10.87 -22.31
C ALA A 158 -8.20 -10.24 -21.11
N GLN A 159 -7.03 -9.66 -21.34
CA GLN A 159 -6.19 -9.09 -20.28
C GLN A 159 -5.25 -8.05 -20.86
N SER A 160 -5.13 -6.91 -20.19
CA SER A 160 -4.13 -5.89 -20.51
C SER A 160 -2.76 -6.28 -19.95
N SER A 161 -1.69 -5.73 -20.50
CA SER A 161 -0.33 -6.00 -20.05
C SER A 161 0.55 -4.75 -20.08
N LEU A 162 1.50 -4.67 -19.16
CA LEU A 162 2.54 -3.64 -19.18
C LEU A 162 3.73 -4.19 -19.97
N LYS A 163 4.16 -3.46 -21.01
CA LYS A 163 5.43 -3.69 -21.69
C LYS A 163 6.55 -2.97 -20.95
N LYS A 164 7.79 -3.30 -21.30
CA LYS A 164 8.98 -2.67 -20.73
C LYS A 164 8.96 -1.14 -20.92
N GLU A 165 8.58 -0.67 -22.10
CA GLU A 165 8.45 0.76 -22.43
C GLU A 165 7.46 1.49 -21.51
N HIS A 166 6.30 0.88 -21.18
CA HIS A 166 5.33 1.46 -20.27
C HIS A 166 5.90 1.58 -18.84
N ILE A 167 6.61 0.54 -18.39
CA ILE A 167 7.25 0.54 -17.07
C ILE A 167 8.34 1.62 -17.00
N GLU A 168 9.14 1.77 -18.06
CA GLU A 168 10.18 2.81 -18.16
C GLU A 168 9.57 4.21 -18.15
N HIS A 169 8.48 4.46 -18.89
CA HIS A 169 7.78 5.76 -18.85
C HIS A 169 7.25 6.10 -17.46
N ILE A 170 6.64 5.12 -16.77
CA ILE A 170 6.13 5.31 -15.40
C ILE A 170 7.29 5.58 -14.43
N ALA A 171 8.38 4.83 -14.53
CA ALA A 171 9.55 4.98 -13.67
C ALA A 171 10.21 6.35 -13.86
N ASN A 172 10.42 6.78 -15.12
CA ASN A 172 10.99 8.10 -15.43
C ASN A 172 10.09 9.25 -14.93
N ALA A 173 8.77 9.07 -14.95
CA ALA A 173 7.84 10.09 -14.41
C ALA A 173 7.90 10.18 -12.87
N TYR A 174 8.35 9.12 -12.19
CA TYR A 174 8.52 9.12 -10.75
C TYR A 174 9.86 9.75 -10.30
N GLU A 175 10.93 9.63 -11.07
CA GLU A 175 12.27 10.19 -10.79
C GLU A 175 12.29 11.73 -10.85
#